data_af689a97458889d67060d78a3752f57d
#
_entry.id   af689a97458889d67060d78a3752f57d
#
_cell.length_a   1.000
_cell.length_b   1.000
_cell.length_c   1.000
_cell.angle_alpha   90.00
_cell.angle_beta   90.00
_cell.angle_gamma   90.00
#
_symmetry.space_group_name_H-M   'P 1'
#
loop_
_entity.id
_entity.type
_entity.pdbx_description
1 polymer ?
#
loop_
_entity_poly.entity_id
_entity_poly.type
_entity_poly.pdbx_seq_one_letter_code
_entity_poly.pdbx_strand_id
1 'polypeptide(L)'
;MGKGDYLVSEIYRGGYSSFAPSSNNYMSAGSFGATTDPRSANVLQEVSTKLNMGVKQIEIEGVSAEIFDSIPKPHMKEVNRLAKLTGVEISLHGPVMDVAGFTQNGFSENDRMLAERKVRETLMRSHDLNPDGNIPVNFHSAEGIQGSQLLPPDKRTKEAGNYQKM
;
A
#
# COMPACT_ATOMS: atom_id res chain seq x y z
N MET A 1 -37.52 13.42 -12.80
CA MET A 1 -36.28 13.37 -11.99
C MET A 1 -36.42 12.22 -11.01
N GLY A 2 -35.64 11.18 -11.20
CA GLY A 2 -35.74 9.95 -10.40
C GLY A 2 -35.01 10.09 -9.06
N LYS A 3 -35.46 9.35 -8.04
CA LYS A 3 -34.86 9.31 -6.69
C LYS A 3 -33.35 9.02 -6.67
N GLY A 4 -32.79 8.53 -7.79
CA GLY A 4 -31.36 8.22 -7.90
C GLY A 4 -30.44 9.44 -8.07
N ASP A 5 -30.93 10.52 -8.66
CA ASP A 5 -30.12 11.69 -8.97
C ASP A 5 -29.75 12.52 -7.72
N TYR A 6 -30.58 12.45 -6.69
CA TYR A 6 -30.35 13.16 -5.42
C TYR A 6 -29.22 12.51 -4.60
N LEU A 7 -29.14 11.19 -4.61
CA LEU A 7 -28.16 10.44 -3.83
C LEU A 7 -26.72 10.72 -4.29
N VAL A 8 -26.52 10.79 -5.61
CA VAL A 8 -25.18 11.05 -6.18
C VAL A 8 -24.74 12.48 -5.93
N SER A 9 -25.67 13.46 -6.04
CA SER A 9 -25.33 14.87 -5.81
C SER A 9 -24.99 15.18 -4.36
N GLU A 10 -25.62 14.49 -3.41
CA GLU A 10 -25.35 14.69 -1.98
C GLU A 10 -24.04 14.06 -1.51
N ILE A 11 -23.68 12.91 -2.05
CA ILE A 11 -22.37 12.28 -1.79
C ILE A 11 -21.24 13.22 -2.20
N TYR A 12 -21.34 13.84 -3.38
CA TYR A 12 -20.32 14.77 -3.88
C TYR A 12 -20.33 16.15 -3.21
N ARG A 13 -21.43 16.56 -2.59
CA ARG A 13 -21.54 17.84 -1.88
C ARG A 13 -21.20 17.75 -0.40
N GLY A 14 -20.83 16.56 0.11
CA GLY A 14 -20.60 16.37 1.54
C GLY A 14 -21.87 16.56 2.39
N GLY A 15 -23.04 16.49 1.76
CA GLY A 15 -24.32 16.59 2.44
C GLY A 15 -24.68 15.31 3.18
N TYR A 16 -24.03 15.09 4.32
CA TYR A 16 -24.31 13.96 5.20
C TYR A 16 -25.62 14.09 5.96
N SER A 17 -26.33 15.21 5.81
CA SER A 17 -27.57 15.48 6.54
C SER A 17 -28.72 14.53 6.21
N SER A 18 -28.73 13.97 5.00
CA SER A 18 -29.72 12.99 4.60
C SER A 18 -29.36 11.54 4.98
N PHE A 19 -28.10 11.29 5.29
CA PHE A 19 -27.65 9.98 5.76
C PHE A 19 -27.74 9.83 7.28
N ALA A 20 -27.63 10.92 8.01
CA ALA A 20 -27.55 10.89 9.47
C ALA A 20 -28.84 10.43 10.18
N PRO A 21 -30.06 10.72 9.69
CA PRO A 21 -31.28 10.33 10.43
C PRO A 21 -31.89 8.99 10.01
N SER A 22 -31.56 8.46 8.80
CA SER A 22 -32.33 7.37 8.22
C SER A 22 -31.55 6.05 8.02
N SER A 23 -30.25 6.14 8.08
CA SER A 23 -29.40 4.97 7.92
C SER A 23 -28.47 4.88 9.10
N ASN A 24 -28.57 4.15 10.08
CA ASN A 24 -27.58 3.88 11.13
C ASN A 24 -26.16 3.53 10.57
N ASN A 25 -25.77 4.11 9.45
CA ASN A 25 -24.46 3.98 8.82
C ASN A 25 -23.43 4.82 9.58
N TYR A 26 -23.25 4.47 10.83
CA TYR A 26 -22.20 5.03 11.66
C TYR A 26 -20.91 4.28 11.40
N MET A 27 -19.95 4.92 10.76
CA MET A 27 -18.58 4.41 10.71
C MET A 27 -17.86 4.80 11.99
N SER A 28 -17.41 3.82 12.75
CA SER A 28 -16.60 4.11 13.93
C SER A 28 -15.24 4.70 13.52
N ALA A 29 -14.70 5.60 14.31
CA ALA A 29 -13.34 6.11 14.07
C ALA A 29 -12.29 4.99 14.01
N GLY A 30 -12.53 3.87 14.69
CA GLY A 30 -11.70 2.67 14.63
C GLY A 30 -11.70 1.93 13.29
N SER A 31 -12.59 2.30 12.35
CA SER A 31 -12.58 1.74 10.98
C SER A 31 -11.62 2.48 10.04
N PHE A 32 -11.01 3.57 10.48
CA PHE A 32 -10.04 4.31 9.68
C PHE A 32 -8.62 3.87 9.99
N GLY A 33 -7.85 3.63 8.93
CA GLY A 33 -6.42 3.43 8.99
C GLY A 33 -5.65 4.70 8.61
N ALA A 34 -4.37 4.72 8.91
CA ALA A 34 -3.45 5.76 8.47
C ALA A 34 -2.11 5.14 8.07
N THR A 35 -1.41 5.80 7.16
CA THR A 35 -0.07 5.41 6.74
C THR A 35 0.99 6.29 7.40
N THR A 36 2.20 5.75 7.59
CA THR A 36 3.36 6.55 8.00
C THR A 36 3.93 7.33 6.80
N ASP A 37 4.79 8.32 7.04
CA ASP A 37 5.44 9.05 5.94
C ASP A 37 6.56 8.19 5.32
N PRO A 38 6.48 7.86 4.01
CA PRO A 38 7.50 7.03 3.33
C PRO A 38 8.90 7.69 3.27
N ARG A 39 9.00 8.97 3.57
CA ARG A 39 10.26 9.72 3.59
C ARG A 39 10.95 9.73 4.94
N SER A 40 10.30 9.17 5.97
CA SER A 40 10.80 9.19 7.34
C SER A 40 11.30 7.82 7.78
N ALA A 41 12.58 7.73 8.15
CA ALA A 41 13.12 6.55 8.84
C ALA A 41 12.74 6.50 10.34
N ASN A 42 12.17 7.57 10.89
CA ASN A 42 11.74 7.62 12.28
C ASN A 42 10.31 7.07 12.44
N VAL A 43 10.16 5.78 12.14
CA VAL A 43 8.87 5.10 12.20
C VAL A 43 8.19 5.17 13.57
N LEU A 44 8.96 5.26 14.66
CA LEU A 44 8.39 5.37 16.02
C LEU A 44 7.64 6.69 16.21
N GLN A 45 8.20 7.79 15.76
CA GLN A 45 7.53 9.09 15.82
C GLN A 45 6.28 9.09 14.96
N GLU A 46 6.38 8.56 13.76
CA GLU A 46 5.24 8.46 12.83
C GLU A 46 4.10 7.65 13.46
N VAL A 47 4.39 6.46 13.96
CA VAL A 47 3.39 5.60 14.62
C VAL A 47 2.78 6.30 15.82
N SER A 48 3.61 6.92 16.69
CA SER A 48 3.10 7.65 17.85
C SER A 48 2.14 8.78 17.47
N THR A 49 2.45 9.50 16.38
CA THR A 49 1.57 10.54 15.84
C THR A 49 0.23 9.97 15.39
N LYS A 50 0.24 8.84 14.66
CA LYS A 50 -0.98 8.18 14.20
C LYS A 50 -1.80 7.61 15.36
N LEU A 51 -1.15 7.04 16.38
CA LEU A 51 -1.82 6.58 17.59
C LEU A 51 -2.56 7.73 18.31
N ASN A 52 -1.94 8.91 18.39
CA ASN A 52 -2.57 10.10 18.97
C ASN A 52 -3.79 10.59 18.19
N MET A 53 -3.90 10.23 16.89
CA MET A 53 -5.09 10.51 16.08
C MET A 53 -6.25 9.54 16.38
N GLY A 54 -6.00 8.47 17.13
CA GLY A 54 -7.02 7.49 17.53
C GLY A 54 -7.31 6.44 16.47
N VAL A 55 -6.48 6.30 15.43
CA VAL A 55 -6.63 5.24 14.42
C VAL A 55 -6.40 3.86 15.01
N LYS A 56 -7.03 2.84 14.43
CA LYS A 56 -6.91 1.44 14.85
C LYS A 56 -6.15 0.56 13.87
N GLN A 57 -5.78 1.12 12.73
CA GLN A 57 -4.96 0.44 11.72
C GLN A 57 -3.87 1.40 11.25
N ILE A 58 -2.63 0.93 11.23
CA ILE A 58 -1.49 1.73 10.75
C ILE A 58 -0.70 0.89 9.76
N GLU A 59 -0.53 1.41 8.55
CA GLU A 59 0.38 0.86 7.56
C GLU A 59 1.75 1.54 7.65
N ILE A 60 2.78 0.73 7.81
CA ILE A 60 4.16 1.20 7.77
C ILE A 60 4.58 1.32 6.31
N GLU A 61 4.92 2.52 5.87
CA GLU A 61 5.31 2.80 4.50
C GLU A 61 6.78 2.51 4.27
N GLY A 62 7.05 1.48 3.48
CA GLY A 62 8.38 1.08 3.06
C GLY A 62 8.65 1.27 1.57
N VAL A 63 7.87 2.12 0.89
CA VAL A 63 7.89 2.34 -0.58
C VAL A 63 9.29 2.64 -1.11
N SER A 64 10.05 3.51 -0.42
CA SER A 64 11.46 3.74 -0.72
C SER A 64 12.32 2.67 -0.07
N ALA A 65 13.00 1.87 -0.89
CA ALA A 65 13.89 0.81 -0.40
C ALA A 65 15.00 1.37 0.50
N GLU A 66 15.59 2.50 0.13
CA GLU A 66 16.67 3.15 0.90
C GLU A 66 16.19 3.59 2.28
N ILE A 67 15.04 4.25 2.35
CA ILE A 67 14.46 4.68 3.63
C ILE A 67 14.08 3.47 4.46
N PHE A 68 13.42 2.48 3.87
CA PHE A 68 13.02 1.26 4.56
C PHE A 68 14.23 0.52 5.17
N ASP A 69 15.31 0.39 4.42
CA ASP A 69 16.52 -0.26 4.90
C ASP A 69 17.20 0.52 6.04
N SER A 70 17.07 1.83 6.05
CA SER A 70 17.60 2.71 7.08
C SER A 70 16.81 2.68 8.40
N ILE A 71 15.58 2.16 8.42
CA ILE A 71 14.79 2.02 9.65
C ILE A 71 15.48 1.04 10.61
N PRO A 72 15.85 1.44 11.83
CA PRO A 72 16.51 0.54 12.77
C PRO A 72 15.60 -0.62 13.18
N LYS A 73 16.13 -1.85 13.20
CA LYS A 73 15.38 -3.04 13.65
C LYS A 73 14.71 -2.87 15.03
N PRO A 74 15.36 -2.25 16.03
CA PRO A 74 14.70 -2.00 17.32
C PRO A 74 13.44 -1.16 17.21
N HIS A 75 13.35 -0.25 16.23
CA HIS A 75 12.14 0.55 16.01
C HIS A 75 10.95 -0.32 15.60
N MET A 76 11.16 -1.32 14.74
CA MET A 76 10.10 -2.26 14.33
C MET A 76 9.55 -3.03 15.54
N LYS A 77 10.44 -3.52 16.41
CA LYS A 77 10.05 -4.21 17.65
C LYS A 77 9.27 -3.31 18.62
N GLU A 78 9.68 -2.06 18.71
CA GLU A 78 8.98 -1.08 19.55
C GLU A 78 7.62 -0.71 18.97
N VAL A 79 7.47 -0.62 17.65
CA VAL A 79 6.17 -0.48 16.97
C VAL A 79 5.25 -1.66 17.34
N ASN A 80 5.75 -2.91 17.28
CA ASN A 80 4.98 -4.07 17.73
C ASN A 80 4.53 -3.93 19.19
N ARG A 81 5.42 -3.52 20.07
CA ARG A 81 5.08 -3.30 21.48
C ARG A 81 3.97 -2.25 21.65
N LEU A 82 4.08 -1.12 20.95
CA LEU A 82 3.07 -0.05 20.96
C LEU A 82 1.74 -0.55 20.40
N ALA A 83 1.76 -1.27 19.31
CA ALA A 83 0.56 -1.86 18.68
C ALA A 83 -0.17 -2.78 19.64
N LYS A 84 0.55 -3.69 20.32
CA LYS A 84 -0.03 -4.59 21.33
C LYS A 84 -0.62 -3.85 22.52
N LEU A 85 0.04 -2.79 23.01
CA LEU A 85 -0.44 -1.99 24.13
C LEU A 85 -1.70 -1.18 23.80
N THR A 86 -1.83 -0.73 22.56
CA THR A 86 -2.93 0.16 22.13
C THR A 86 -4.06 -0.58 21.41
N GLY A 87 -3.86 -1.86 21.10
CA GLY A 87 -4.82 -2.67 20.33
C GLY A 87 -4.94 -2.17 18.88
N VAL A 88 -3.84 -1.67 18.30
CA VAL A 88 -3.77 -1.22 16.90
C VAL A 88 -3.23 -2.35 16.04
N GLU A 89 -3.82 -2.53 14.85
CA GLU A 89 -3.35 -3.45 13.84
C GLU A 89 -2.30 -2.79 12.96
N ILE A 90 -1.25 -3.54 12.61
CA ILE A 90 -0.16 -3.05 11.76
C ILE A 90 -0.15 -3.84 10.46
N SER A 91 0.08 -3.13 9.35
CA SER A 91 0.45 -3.70 8.05
C SER A 91 1.74 -3.06 7.55
N LEU A 92 2.34 -3.67 6.55
CA LEU A 92 3.58 -3.18 5.94
C LEU A 92 3.37 -3.02 4.43
N HIS A 93 3.67 -1.83 3.94
CA HIS A 93 3.85 -1.58 2.52
C HIS A 93 5.32 -1.73 2.18
N GLY A 94 5.65 -2.77 1.42
CA GLY A 94 7.03 -3.07 1.02
C GLY A 94 7.54 -2.14 -0.08
N PRO A 95 8.85 -2.17 -0.36
CA PRO A 95 9.45 -1.38 -1.42
C PRO A 95 8.85 -1.67 -2.80
N VAL A 96 8.74 -0.62 -3.63
CA VAL A 96 8.33 -0.79 -5.03
C VAL A 96 9.42 -1.55 -5.77
N MET A 97 9.03 -2.61 -6.47
CA MET A 97 9.93 -3.42 -7.27
C MET A 97 9.17 -4.24 -8.30
N ASP A 98 9.79 -4.59 -9.40
CA ASP A 98 9.23 -5.57 -10.31
C ASP A 98 9.71 -6.98 -9.93
N VAL A 99 8.81 -7.78 -9.37
CA VAL A 99 9.12 -9.15 -8.92
C VAL A 99 9.42 -10.11 -10.07
N ALA A 100 9.02 -9.76 -11.28
CA ALA A 100 9.28 -10.56 -12.47
C ALA A 100 10.61 -10.22 -13.15
N GLY A 101 11.30 -9.18 -12.70
CA GLY A 101 12.62 -8.77 -13.22
C GLY A 101 12.53 -7.97 -14.52
N PHE A 102 11.41 -7.34 -14.81
CA PHE A 102 11.30 -6.44 -15.93
C PHE A 102 11.77 -5.03 -15.55
N THR A 103 12.56 -4.46 -16.42
CA THR A 103 13.03 -3.07 -16.35
C THR A 103 12.63 -2.33 -17.63
N GLN A 104 12.92 -1.05 -17.72
CA GLN A 104 12.73 -0.28 -18.96
C GLN A 104 13.51 -0.87 -20.15
N ASN A 105 14.56 -1.65 -19.87
CA ASN A 105 15.40 -2.29 -20.87
C ASN A 105 14.97 -3.75 -21.20
N GLY A 106 13.85 -4.20 -20.64
CA GLY A 106 13.33 -5.55 -20.80
C GLY A 106 13.62 -6.46 -19.61
N PHE A 107 13.46 -7.76 -19.79
CA PHE A 107 13.69 -8.77 -18.77
C PHE A 107 15.18 -8.91 -18.42
N SER A 108 15.46 -9.02 -17.14
CA SER A 108 16.79 -9.29 -16.59
C SER A 108 16.69 -10.31 -15.46
N GLU A 109 17.38 -11.42 -15.60
CA GLU A 109 17.44 -12.44 -14.53
C GLU A 109 18.11 -11.91 -13.27
N ASN A 110 19.12 -11.05 -13.41
CA ASN A 110 19.75 -10.42 -12.26
C ASN A 110 18.76 -9.55 -11.48
N ASP A 111 17.92 -8.76 -12.17
CA ASP A 111 16.93 -7.91 -11.52
C ASP A 111 15.84 -8.76 -10.86
N ARG A 112 15.43 -9.85 -11.48
CA ARG A 112 14.52 -10.82 -10.86
C ARG A 112 15.07 -11.40 -9.55
N MET A 113 16.34 -11.80 -9.56
CA MET A 113 17.02 -12.32 -8.36
C MET A 113 17.17 -11.26 -7.27
N LEU A 114 17.44 -10.02 -7.65
CA LEU A 114 17.52 -8.90 -6.71
C LEU A 114 16.16 -8.62 -6.09
N ALA A 115 15.09 -8.60 -6.90
CA ALA A 115 13.73 -8.42 -6.41
C ALA A 115 13.31 -9.55 -5.46
N GLU A 116 13.59 -10.81 -5.80
CA GLU A 116 13.33 -11.96 -4.92
C GLU A 116 14.03 -11.80 -3.57
N ARG A 117 15.31 -11.43 -3.58
CA ARG A 117 16.05 -11.17 -2.35
C ARG A 117 15.43 -10.05 -1.54
N LYS A 118 15.03 -8.96 -2.18
CA LYS A 118 14.40 -7.82 -1.51
C LYS A 118 13.05 -8.17 -0.89
N VAL A 119 12.22 -8.94 -1.59
CA VAL A 119 10.97 -9.49 -1.03
C VAL A 119 11.26 -10.30 0.23
N ARG A 120 12.23 -11.20 0.17
CA ARG A 120 12.62 -12.03 1.32
C ARG A 120 13.09 -11.18 2.51
N GLU A 121 13.96 -10.21 2.27
CA GLU A 121 14.45 -9.30 3.31
C GLU A 121 13.32 -8.50 3.94
N THR A 122 12.37 -8.00 3.12
CA THR A 122 11.19 -7.27 3.60
C THR A 122 10.30 -8.16 4.46
N LEU A 123 10.03 -9.39 4.04
CA LEU A 123 9.27 -10.35 4.82
C LEU A 123 9.95 -10.70 6.13
N MET A 124 11.28 -10.88 6.13
CA MET A 124 12.02 -11.09 7.38
C MET A 124 11.92 -9.91 8.34
N ARG A 125 11.96 -8.67 7.82
CA ARG A 125 11.80 -7.47 8.64
C ARG A 125 10.36 -7.31 9.15
N SER A 126 9.37 -7.75 8.40
CA SER A 126 7.97 -7.70 8.85
C SER A 126 7.72 -8.53 10.10
N HIS A 127 8.46 -9.59 10.34
CA HIS A 127 8.40 -10.36 11.58
C HIS A 127 8.76 -9.56 12.83
N ASP A 128 9.61 -8.53 12.71
CA ASP A 128 9.89 -7.65 13.84
C ASP A 128 8.69 -6.78 14.23
N LEU A 129 7.75 -6.54 13.28
CA LEU A 129 6.49 -5.84 13.53
C LEU A 129 5.41 -6.71 14.18
N ASN A 130 5.41 -8.01 13.89
CA ASN A 130 4.49 -8.96 14.53
C ASN A 130 5.04 -10.39 14.47
N PRO A 131 5.93 -10.77 15.42
CA PRO A 131 6.58 -12.08 15.41
C PRO A 131 5.61 -13.24 15.71
N ASP A 132 4.50 -12.98 16.38
CA ASP A 132 3.57 -13.99 16.87
C ASP A 132 2.32 -14.15 15.98
N GLY A 133 2.19 -13.34 14.92
CA GLY A 133 0.99 -13.31 14.10
C GLY A 133 1.25 -13.05 12.63
N ASN A 134 0.19 -13.07 11.85
CA ASN A 134 0.21 -12.64 10.48
C ASN A 134 0.23 -11.12 10.41
N ILE A 135 1.11 -10.59 9.58
CA ILE A 135 1.10 -9.19 9.20
C ILE A 135 0.86 -9.12 7.68
N PRO A 136 -0.13 -8.36 7.22
CA PRO A 136 -0.29 -8.09 5.79
C PRO A 136 0.94 -7.33 5.27
N VAL A 137 1.52 -7.83 4.18
CA VAL A 137 2.63 -7.16 3.48
C VAL A 137 2.23 -6.96 2.02
N ASN A 138 2.17 -5.71 1.59
CA ASN A 138 1.80 -5.33 0.24
C ASN A 138 3.04 -4.93 -0.56
N PHE A 139 3.11 -5.31 -1.82
CA PHE A 139 4.15 -4.87 -2.75
C PHE A 139 3.52 -4.31 -4.02
N HIS A 140 4.08 -3.22 -4.52
CA HIS A 140 3.76 -2.74 -5.86
C HIS A 140 4.73 -3.31 -6.88
N SER A 141 4.17 -3.88 -7.95
CA SER A 141 4.91 -4.37 -9.11
C SER A 141 4.77 -3.38 -10.26
N ALA A 142 5.28 -2.16 -10.06
CA ALA A 142 4.98 -1.06 -10.98
C ALA A 142 6.15 -0.62 -11.88
N GLU A 143 7.36 -1.11 -11.63
CA GLU A 143 8.54 -0.60 -12.32
C GLU A 143 8.95 -1.43 -13.52
N GLY A 144 8.27 -1.63 -14.50
CA GLY A 144 8.87 -2.32 -15.66
C GLY A 144 7.89 -2.83 -16.68
N ILE A 145 6.69 -3.12 -16.28
CA ILE A 145 5.66 -3.47 -17.24
C ILE A 145 4.89 -2.19 -17.56
N GLN A 146 5.25 -1.55 -18.64
CA GLN A 146 4.38 -0.55 -19.23
C GLN A 146 3.06 -1.24 -19.54
N GLY A 147 1.95 -0.66 -19.05
CA GLY A 147 0.62 -1.21 -19.29
C GLY A 147 0.42 -1.48 -20.77
N SER A 148 -0.31 -2.54 -21.12
CA SER A 148 -0.60 -2.87 -22.49
C SER A 148 -1.18 -1.65 -23.21
N GLN A 149 -0.47 -1.12 -24.18
CA GLN A 149 -0.93 -0.01 -25.01
C GLN A 149 -1.53 -0.56 -26.30
N LEU A 150 -2.68 -0.03 -26.65
CA LEU A 150 -3.26 -0.31 -27.95
C LEU A 150 -2.38 0.37 -29.00
N LEU A 151 -1.73 -0.41 -29.84
CA LEU A 151 -0.94 0.15 -30.91
C LEU A 151 -1.81 0.94 -31.91
N PRO A 152 -1.29 2.04 -32.47
CA PRO A 152 -1.91 2.69 -33.61
C PRO A 152 -2.22 1.68 -34.72
N PRO A 153 -3.29 1.88 -35.48
CA PRO A 153 -3.74 0.91 -36.50
C PRO A 153 -2.67 0.51 -37.51
N ASP A 154 -1.77 1.42 -37.84
CA ASP A 154 -0.65 1.24 -38.79
C ASP A 154 0.47 0.32 -38.25
N LYS A 155 0.54 0.16 -36.92
CA LYS A 155 1.53 -0.66 -36.22
C LYS A 155 0.99 -1.99 -35.71
N ARG A 156 -0.28 -2.29 -35.96
CA ARG A 156 -0.89 -3.53 -35.52
C ARG A 156 -0.53 -4.66 -36.52
N THR A 157 0.11 -5.70 -36.02
CA THR A 157 0.34 -6.89 -36.81
C THR A 157 -0.86 -7.84 -36.68
N LYS A 158 -1.17 -8.58 -37.75
CA LYS A 158 -2.26 -9.57 -37.76
C LYS A 158 -2.05 -10.68 -36.73
N GLU A 159 -0.79 -11.00 -36.41
CA GLU A 159 -0.40 -12.09 -35.52
C GLU A 159 -0.43 -11.66 -34.04
N ALA A 160 -0.18 -10.40 -33.73
CA ALA A 160 -0.22 -9.88 -32.40
C ALA A 160 -1.62 -9.50 -31.91
N GLY A 161 -2.64 -9.72 -32.74
CA GLY A 161 -3.97 -9.17 -32.47
C GLY A 161 -3.90 -7.65 -32.42
N ASN A 162 -4.55 -7.05 -31.45
CA ASN A 162 -4.54 -5.59 -31.26
C ASN A 162 -3.54 -5.12 -30.19
N TYR A 163 -2.68 -6.01 -29.70
CA TYR A 163 -1.83 -5.73 -28.56
C TYR A 163 -0.38 -6.13 -28.86
N GLN A 164 0.54 -5.29 -28.52
CA GLN A 164 1.93 -5.66 -28.37
C GLN A 164 2.17 -5.93 -26.88
N LYS A 165 2.67 -7.11 -26.56
CA LYS A 165 3.31 -7.33 -25.28
C LYS A 165 4.71 -6.72 -25.39
N MET A 166 4.93 -5.66 -24.69
CA MET A 166 6.28 -5.14 -24.48
C MET A 166 6.94 -5.88 -23.36
#